data_993c25a0f14977f47cc83e6c97b17590
#
_entry.id   993c25a0f14977f47cc83e6c97b17590
#
_cell.length_a   1.000
_cell.length_b   1.000
_cell.length_c   1.000
_cell.angle_alpha   90.00
_cell.angle_beta   90.00
_cell.angle_gamma   90.00
#
_symmetry.space_group_name_H-M   'P 1'
#
loop_
_entity.id
_entity.type
_entity.pdbx_description
1 polymer ?
#
loop_
_entity_poly.entity_id
_entity_poly.type
_entity_poly.pdbx_seq_one_letter_code
_entity_poly.pdbx_strand_id
1 'polypeptide(L)'
;MYCIVDVETTGGVKGPTRLTEIAIFRHDGQQVVDSFHSLLNPGCPIPPFIRHLTGISDEMVQDAPTFADVAADVINITQDAIFVAHNVGFDFSFIQKELNWLGHDYFRRTLCTVRTSRKLIPGHPSYSLGKLCRSLGIPLNGRHRAQGDAAATVLLFEMLLRHDSQGLIPHITPQNKQAH
;
A
#
# COMPACT_ATOMS: atom_id res chain seq x y z
N MET A 1 12.86 5.03 -7.24
CA MET A 1 11.56 5.49 -6.68
C MET A 1 10.81 4.29 -6.12
N TYR A 2 10.05 4.49 -5.07
CA TYR A 2 9.21 3.50 -4.41
C TYR A 2 7.82 4.07 -4.20
N CYS A 3 6.79 3.24 -4.19
CA CYS A 3 5.45 3.62 -3.80
C CYS A 3 5.01 2.70 -2.68
N ILE A 4 4.92 3.24 -1.49
CA ILE A 4 4.47 2.52 -0.30
C ILE A 4 2.94 2.59 -0.29
N VAL A 5 2.31 1.43 -0.36
CA VAL A 5 0.86 1.30 -0.60
C VAL A 5 0.24 0.46 0.49
N ASP A 6 -0.95 0.85 0.88
CA ASP A 6 -1.85 0.07 1.71
C ASP A 6 -3.29 0.25 1.22
N VAL A 7 -4.11 -0.78 1.29
CA VAL A 7 -5.50 -0.75 0.88
C VAL A 7 -6.42 -1.39 1.90
N GLU A 8 -7.61 -0.82 2.05
CA GLU A 8 -8.72 -1.46 2.73
C GLU A 8 -9.74 -1.99 1.72
N THR A 9 -10.39 -3.08 2.08
CA THR A 9 -11.30 -3.79 1.17
C THR A 9 -12.59 -4.16 1.86
N THR A 10 -13.62 -4.49 1.08
CA THR A 10 -14.85 -5.08 1.63
C THR A 10 -14.60 -6.45 2.25
N GLY A 11 -13.41 -7.01 2.12
CA GLY A 11 -12.95 -8.29 2.67
C GLY A 11 -14.00 -9.38 2.48
N GLY A 12 -13.75 -10.46 1.84
CA GLY A 12 -14.84 -11.38 1.67
C GLY A 12 -14.44 -12.79 1.31
N VAL A 13 -15.05 -13.73 2.03
CA VAL A 13 -15.02 -15.15 1.67
C VAL A 13 -16.09 -15.45 0.61
N LYS A 14 -17.10 -14.56 0.47
CA LYS A 14 -18.22 -14.72 -0.47
C LYS A 14 -18.54 -13.38 -1.15
N GLY A 15 -18.49 -13.35 -2.47
CA GLY A 15 -18.83 -12.19 -3.31
C GLY A 15 -17.61 -11.43 -3.85
N PRO A 16 -17.85 -10.41 -4.68
CA PRO A 16 -16.78 -9.59 -5.20
C PRO A 16 -16.17 -8.75 -4.08
N THR A 17 -14.89 -8.93 -3.82
CA THR A 17 -14.15 -8.08 -2.88
C THR A 17 -13.65 -6.86 -3.64
N ARG A 18 -13.98 -5.67 -3.15
CA ARG A 18 -13.70 -4.36 -3.74
C ARG A 18 -12.90 -3.50 -2.77
N LEU A 19 -12.20 -2.50 -3.29
CA LEU A 19 -11.48 -1.51 -2.48
C LEU A 19 -12.44 -0.52 -1.82
N THR A 20 -12.15 -0.17 -0.56
CA THR A 20 -12.88 0.84 0.23
C THR A 20 -12.02 2.03 0.63
N GLU A 21 -10.69 1.86 0.65
CA GLU A 21 -9.72 2.92 0.89
C GLU A 21 -8.40 2.56 0.21
N ILE A 22 -7.67 3.55 -0.27
CA ILE A 22 -6.32 3.41 -0.81
C ILE A 22 -5.44 4.55 -0.30
N ALA A 23 -4.22 4.22 0.10
CA ALA A 23 -3.18 5.21 0.41
C ALA A 23 -1.87 4.83 -0.27
N ILE A 24 -1.22 5.80 -0.89
CA ILE A 24 0.04 5.66 -1.59
C ILE A 24 0.96 6.80 -1.17
N PHE A 25 2.17 6.47 -0.71
CA PHE A 25 3.25 7.43 -0.48
C PHE A 25 4.38 7.15 -1.47
N ARG A 26 4.69 8.14 -2.30
CA ARG A 26 5.81 8.07 -3.23
C ARG A 26 7.08 8.53 -2.54
N HIS A 27 8.14 7.71 -2.58
CA HIS A 27 9.38 7.87 -1.84
C HIS A 27 10.58 7.79 -2.78
N ASP A 28 11.53 8.71 -2.65
CA ASP A 28 12.71 8.77 -3.53
C ASP A 28 13.89 7.91 -3.04
N GLY A 29 13.77 7.34 -1.85
CA GLY A 29 14.80 6.60 -1.14
C GLY A 29 15.37 7.37 0.05
N GLN A 30 15.03 8.66 0.18
CA GLN A 30 15.41 9.53 1.30
C GLN A 30 14.20 10.05 2.05
N GLN A 31 13.13 10.44 1.33
CA GLN A 31 11.91 11.02 1.90
C GLN A 31 10.69 10.74 1.02
N VAL A 32 9.51 10.96 1.59
CA VAL A 32 8.27 11.01 0.83
C VAL A 32 8.25 12.29 0.01
N VAL A 33 8.01 12.15 -1.30
CA VAL A 33 8.01 13.27 -2.27
C VAL A 33 6.63 13.54 -2.88
N ASP A 34 5.69 12.60 -2.73
CA ASP A 34 4.32 12.73 -3.21
C ASP A 34 3.41 11.76 -2.46
N SER A 35 2.11 11.99 -2.44
CA SER A 35 1.14 11.10 -1.82
C SER A 35 -0.22 11.16 -2.47
N PHE A 36 -0.93 10.05 -2.43
CA PHE A 36 -2.33 9.94 -2.83
C PHE A 36 -3.11 9.18 -1.77
N HIS A 37 -4.29 9.67 -1.42
CA HIS A 37 -5.20 9.00 -0.49
C HIS A 37 -6.63 9.24 -0.89
N SER A 38 -7.46 8.20 -0.87
CA SER A 38 -8.89 8.30 -1.10
C SER A 38 -9.67 7.18 -0.40
N LEU A 39 -10.81 7.53 0.19
CA LEU A 39 -11.90 6.56 0.36
C LEU A 39 -12.44 6.21 -1.03
N LEU A 40 -12.96 5.00 -1.17
CA LEU A 40 -13.48 4.49 -2.44
C LEU A 40 -14.87 3.91 -2.24
N ASN A 41 -15.78 4.25 -3.14
CA ASN A 41 -17.08 3.60 -3.21
C ASN A 41 -16.93 2.20 -3.82
N PRO A 42 -17.13 1.12 -3.06
CA PRO A 42 -16.98 -0.23 -3.56
C PRO A 42 -18.13 -0.69 -4.47
N GLY A 43 -19.22 0.08 -4.56
CA GLY A 43 -20.43 -0.30 -5.31
C GLY A 43 -21.18 -1.51 -4.70
N CYS A 44 -20.86 -1.89 -3.47
CA CYS A 44 -21.52 -2.98 -2.74
C CYS A 44 -21.43 -2.75 -1.23
N PRO A 45 -22.34 -3.36 -0.43
CA PRO A 45 -22.33 -3.19 1.01
C PRO A 45 -21.02 -3.67 1.66
N ILE A 46 -20.54 -2.91 2.65
CA ILE A 46 -19.38 -3.29 3.46
C ILE A 46 -19.83 -4.23 4.57
N PRO A 47 -19.27 -5.46 4.68
CA PRO A 47 -19.66 -6.41 5.71
C PRO A 47 -19.48 -5.87 7.13
N PRO A 48 -20.39 -6.18 8.08
CA PRO A 48 -20.34 -5.62 9.44
C PRO A 48 -19.00 -5.81 10.15
N PHE A 49 -18.35 -6.97 9.97
CA PHE A 49 -17.05 -7.23 10.59
C PHE A 49 -15.92 -6.37 10.01
N ILE A 50 -16.00 -6.01 8.71
CA ILE A 50 -15.04 -5.08 8.05
C ILE A 50 -15.27 -3.68 8.58
N ARG A 51 -16.54 -3.23 8.68
CA ARG A 51 -16.88 -1.94 9.29
C ARG A 51 -16.33 -1.81 10.70
N HIS A 52 -16.49 -2.88 11.51
CA HIS A 52 -15.93 -2.92 12.86
C HIS A 52 -14.40 -2.88 12.87
N LEU A 53 -13.74 -3.55 11.93
CA LEU A 53 -12.29 -3.64 11.82
C LEU A 53 -11.66 -2.31 11.35
N THR A 54 -12.19 -1.73 10.27
CA THR A 54 -11.61 -0.57 9.59
C THR A 54 -12.20 0.77 10.02
N GLY A 55 -13.40 0.73 10.62
CA GLY A 55 -14.20 1.92 10.91
C GLY A 55 -14.80 2.58 9.65
N ILE A 56 -14.65 1.97 8.46
CA ILE A 56 -15.23 2.50 7.21
C ILE A 56 -16.66 1.97 7.09
N SER A 57 -17.63 2.89 7.05
CA SER A 57 -19.05 2.57 6.88
C SER A 57 -19.52 2.82 5.45
N ASP A 58 -20.71 2.28 5.12
CA ASP A 58 -21.32 2.51 3.80
C ASP A 58 -21.60 4.01 3.57
N GLU A 59 -22.01 4.72 4.62
CA GLU A 59 -22.28 6.17 4.56
C GLU A 59 -21.01 6.99 4.27
N MET A 60 -19.85 6.54 4.74
CA MET A 60 -18.58 7.24 4.49
C MET A 60 -18.13 7.13 3.04
N VAL A 61 -18.52 6.08 2.35
CA VAL A 61 -18.06 5.79 0.99
C VAL A 61 -19.12 6.03 -0.09
N GLN A 62 -20.37 6.32 0.28
CA GLN A 62 -21.46 6.45 -0.68
C GLN A 62 -21.21 7.54 -1.73
N ASP A 63 -20.63 8.67 -1.31
CA ASP A 63 -20.30 9.82 -2.18
C ASP A 63 -18.80 9.87 -2.54
N ALA A 64 -18.02 8.85 -2.15
CA ALA A 64 -16.61 8.74 -2.51
C ALA A 64 -16.47 8.34 -4.00
N PRO A 65 -15.35 8.68 -4.65
CA PRO A 65 -15.08 8.22 -6.00
C PRO A 65 -15.02 6.68 -6.05
N THR A 66 -15.37 6.11 -7.19
CA THR A 66 -15.11 4.70 -7.48
C THR A 66 -13.62 4.50 -7.80
N PHE A 67 -13.16 3.25 -7.80
CA PHE A 67 -11.77 3.00 -8.23
C PHE A 67 -11.53 3.45 -9.69
N ALA A 68 -12.53 3.37 -10.56
CA ALA A 68 -12.42 3.82 -11.94
C ALA A 68 -12.12 5.32 -12.04
N ASP A 69 -12.70 6.13 -11.15
CA ASP A 69 -12.50 7.58 -11.14
C ASP A 69 -11.06 7.97 -10.73
N VAL A 70 -10.38 7.16 -9.94
CA VAL A 70 -9.02 7.41 -9.43
C VAL A 70 -7.95 6.55 -10.10
N ALA A 71 -8.31 5.69 -11.04
CA ALA A 71 -7.40 4.75 -11.68
C ALA A 71 -6.19 5.43 -12.35
N ALA A 72 -6.42 6.57 -13.01
CA ALA A 72 -5.36 7.34 -13.64
C ALA A 72 -4.35 7.88 -12.61
N ASP A 73 -4.82 8.37 -11.47
CA ASP A 73 -3.95 8.87 -10.39
C ASP A 73 -3.10 7.74 -9.81
N VAL A 74 -3.71 6.56 -9.57
CA VAL A 74 -3.00 5.36 -9.08
C VAL A 74 -1.93 4.90 -10.08
N ILE A 75 -2.24 4.86 -11.38
CA ILE A 75 -1.27 4.51 -12.43
C ILE A 75 -0.11 5.51 -12.44
N ASN A 76 -0.41 6.81 -12.42
CA ASN A 76 0.57 7.88 -12.53
C ASN A 76 1.50 7.93 -11.30
N ILE A 77 0.95 7.92 -10.09
CA ILE A 77 1.78 7.98 -8.87
C ILE A 77 2.68 6.75 -8.71
N THR A 78 2.26 5.58 -9.22
CA THR A 78 3.04 4.34 -9.15
C THR A 78 3.95 4.12 -10.36
N GLN A 79 3.95 5.04 -11.33
CA GLN A 79 4.76 4.90 -12.55
C GLN A 79 6.26 4.96 -12.21
N ASP A 80 7.04 4.09 -12.85
CA ASP A 80 8.51 4.00 -12.69
C ASP A 80 8.96 3.85 -11.22
N ALA A 81 8.13 3.21 -10.39
CA ALA A 81 8.42 2.94 -9.00
C ALA A 81 8.32 1.44 -8.66
N ILE A 82 9.02 1.04 -7.60
CA ILE A 82 8.83 -0.27 -6.97
C ILE A 82 7.60 -0.15 -6.06
N PHE A 83 6.65 -1.04 -6.23
CA PHE A 83 5.47 -1.15 -5.39
C PHE A 83 5.83 -1.83 -4.08
N VAL A 84 5.75 -1.13 -2.98
CA VAL A 84 6.11 -1.58 -1.64
C VAL A 84 4.85 -1.71 -0.79
N ALA A 85 4.65 -2.84 -0.12
CA ALA A 85 3.57 -2.97 0.86
C ALA A 85 3.92 -3.97 1.96
N HIS A 86 3.18 -3.91 3.06
CA HIS A 86 3.32 -4.86 4.15
C HIS A 86 2.47 -6.11 3.89
N ASN A 87 3.07 -7.16 3.32
CA ASN A 87 2.43 -8.33 2.68
C ASN A 87 1.92 -8.01 1.27
N VAL A 88 2.82 -7.50 0.44
CA VAL A 88 2.58 -6.91 -0.88
C VAL A 88 1.67 -7.71 -1.82
N GLY A 89 1.59 -9.02 -1.67
CA GLY A 89 0.72 -9.85 -2.51
C GLY A 89 -0.76 -9.50 -2.37
N PHE A 90 -1.17 -9.03 -1.19
CA PHE A 90 -2.54 -8.60 -0.95
C PHE A 90 -2.83 -7.28 -1.71
N ASP A 91 -2.16 -6.21 -1.36
CA ASP A 91 -2.42 -4.87 -1.91
C ASP A 91 -2.25 -4.82 -3.42
N PHE A 92 -1.14 -5.41 -3.91
CA PHE A 92 -0.84 -5.44 -5.33
C PHE A 92 -1.92 -6.19 -6.13
N SER A 93 -2.40 -7.34 -5.63
CA SER A 93 -3.39 -8.15 -6.32
C SER A 93 -4.74 -7.43 -6.46
N PHE A 94 -5.15 -6.66 -5.44
CA PHE A 94 -6.39 -5.89 -5.49
C PHE A 94 -6.31 -4.75 -6.51
N ILE A 95 -5.25 -3.95 -6.47
CA ILE A 95 -5.06 -2.86 -7.42
C ILE A 95 -4.94 -3.39 -8.85
N GLN A 96 -4.15 -4.46 -9.05
CA GLN A 96 -4.01 -5.10 -10.36
C GLN A 96 -5.36 -5.60 -10.89
N LYS A 97 -6.17 -6.24 -10.04
CA LYS A 97 -7.49 -6.74 -10.41
C LYS A 97 -8.44 -5.62 -10.81
N GLU A 98 -8.50 -4.53 -10.05
CA GLU A 98 -9.34 -3.38 -10.38
C GLU A 98 -8.90 -2.73 -11.70
N LEU A 99 -7.60 -2.55 -11.91
CA LEU A 99 -7.05 -1.98 -13.15
C LEU A 99 -7.29 -2.90 -14.36
N ASN A 100 -7.15 -4.23 -14.19
CA ASN A 100 -7.43 -5.17 -15.26
C ASN A 100 -8.92 -5.16 -15.67
N TRP A 101 -9.85 -4.98 -14.73
CA TRP A 101 -11.27 -4.82 -15.05
C TRP A 101 -11.56 -3.55 -15.86
N LEU A 102 -10.71 -2.53 -15.71
CA LEU A 102 -10.78 -1.30 -16.50
C LEU A 102 -10.02 -1.38 -17.83
N GLY A 103 -9.44 -2.55 -18.15
CA GLY A 103 -8.70 -2.76 -19.39
C GLY A 103 -7.25 -2.28 -19.36
N HIS A 104 -6.72 -1.94 -18.18
CA HIS A 104 -5.32 -1.54 -18.02
C HIS A 104 -4.45 -2.76 -17.68
N ASP A 105 -3.41 -3.01 -18.48
CA ASP A 105 -2.36 -3.97 -18.14
C ASP A 105 -1.40 -3.34 -17.11
N TYR A 106 -1.57 -3.73 -15.84
CA TYR A 106 -0.83 -3.14 -14.73
C TYR A 106 0.21 -4.10 -14.18
N PHE A 107 1.46 -3.73 -14.35
CA PHE A 107 2.60 -4.42 -13.79
C PHE A 107 3.56 -3.45 -13.09
N ARG A 108 4.05 -3.84 -11.90
CA ARG A 108 5.12 -3.13 -11.17
C ARG A 108 6.03 -4.17 -10.53
N ARG A 109 7.32 -3.85 -10.38
CA ARG A 109 8.20 -4.62 -9.50
C ARG A 109 7.71 -4.44 -8.06
N THR A 110 7.69 -5.51 -7.29
CA THR A 110 7.15 -5.47 -5.93
C THR A 110 8.22 -5.70 -4.86
N LEU A 111 8.08 -5.07 -3.70
CA LEU A 111 8.87 -5.31 -2.50
C LEU A 111 7.93 -5.58 -1.31
N CYS A 112 8.14 -6.70 -0.63
CA CYS A 112 7.36 -7.06 0.56
C CYS A 112 8.14 -6.71 1.83
N THR A 113 7.66 -5.72 2.59
CA THR A 113 8.33 -5.32 3.83
C THR A 113 8.35 -6.42 4.88
N VAL A 114 7.37 -7.34 4.92
CA VAL A 114 7.41 -8.53 5.80
C VAL A 114 8.63 -9.41 5.49
N ARG A 115 8.84 -9.73 4.20
CA ARG A 115 9.98 -10.58 3.79
C ARG A 115 11.31 -9.88 4.00
N THR A 116 11.36 -8.59 3.71
CA THR A 116 12.56 -7.78 3.89
C THR A 116 12.90 -7.62 5.37
N SER A 117 11.91 -7.35 6.24
CA SER A 117 12.11 -7.28 7.69
C SER A 117 12.65 -8.57 8.27
N ARG A 118 12.14 -9.73 7.84
CA ARG A 118 12.67 -11.03 8.32
C ARG A 118 14.14 -11.23 7.99
N LYS A 119 14.65 -10.62 6.92
CA LYS A 119 16.04 -10.73 6.50
C LYS A 119 16.94 -9.69 7.18
N LEU A 120 16.52 -8.44 7.20
CA LEU A 120 17.34 -7.31 7.66
C LEU A 120 17.27 -7.09 9.17
N ILE A 121 16.11 -7.37 9.78
CA ILE A 121 15.86 -7.19 11.21
C ILE A 121 15.22 -8.47 11.80
N PRO A 122 15.94 -9.59 11.85
CA PRO A 122 15.41 -10.85 12.39
C PRO A 122 15.19 -10.80 13.90
N GLY A 123 14.53 -11.84 14.46
CA GLY A 123 14.39 -12.01 15.91
C GLY A 123 13.12 -11.41 16.51
N HIS A 124 12.23 -10.84 15.73
CA HIS A 124 10.93 -10.35 16.24
C HIS A 124 9.92 -11.50 16.38
N PRO A 125 9.11 -11.52 17.46
CA PRO A 125 8.13 -12.58 17.70
C PRO A 125 6.99 -12.60 16.69
N SER A 126 6.76 -11.50 15.99
CA SER A 126 5.76 -11.37 14.93
C SER A 126 6.14 -10.29 13.94
N TYR A 127 5.86 -10.56 12.66
CA TYR A 127 6.06 -9.62 11.56
C TYR A 127 4.74 -9.09 11.00
N SER A 128 3.62 -9.18 11.73
CA SER A 128 2.42 -8.40 11.40
C SER A 128 2.67 -6.92 11.70
N LEU A 129 2.17 -6.01 10.87
CA LEU A 129 2.50 -4.57 10.93
C LEU A 129 2.39 -4.01 12.36
N GLY A 130 1.25 -4.16 13.00
CA GLY A 130 1.04 -3.60 14.32
C GLY A 130 1.94 -4.17 15.42
N LYS A 131 2.28 -5.48 15.36
CA LYS A 131 3.17 -6.09 16.35
C LYS A 131 4.64 -5.72 16.07
N LEU A 132 5.02 -5.67 14.79
CA LEU A 132 6.36 -5.28 14.38
C LEU A 132 6.63 -3.80 14.71
N CYS A 133 5.71 -2.89 14.35
CA CYS A 133 5.81 -1.47 14.69
C CYS A 133 5.96 -1.26 16.20
N ARG A 134 5.14 -1.94 17.02
CA ARG A 134 5.28 -1.88 18.49
C ARG A 134 6.66 -2.34 18.97
N SER A 135 7.19 -3.44 18.42
CA SER A 135 8.50 -3.99 18.78
C SER A 135 9.65 -3.06 18.37
N LEU A 136 9.46 -2.24 17.34
CA LEU A 136 10.44 -1.31 16.79
C LEU A 136 10.28 0.13 17.28
N GLY A 137 9.25 0.42 18.10
CA GLY A 137 8.93 1.79 18.53
C GLY A 137 8.41 2.69 17.41
N ILE A 138 7.89 2.11 16.33
CA ILE A 138 7.29 2.86 15.22
C ILE A 138 5.85 3.25 15.60
N PRO A 139 5.49 4.55 15.58
CA PRO A 139 4.13 4.98 15.85
C PRO A 139 3.18 4.44 14.78
N LEU A 140 2.03 3.93 15.23
CA LEU A 140 0.97 3.41 14.36
C LEU A 140 -0.34 4.07 14.75
N ASN A 141 -0.69 5.13 14.06
CA ASN A 141 -1.90 5.92 14.26
C ASN A 141 -2.93 5.53 13.18
N GLY A 142 -4.18 5.33 13.60
CA GLY A 142 -5.24 4.95 12.66
C GLY A 142 -5.04 3.55 12.06
N ARG A 143 -4.80 2.57 12.93
CA ARG A 143 -4.68 1.16 12.50
C ARG A 143 -5.96 0.69 11.81
N HIS A 144 -5.79 -0.15 10.78
CA HIS A 144 -6.87 -0.61 9.89
C HIS A 144 -7.54 0.55 9.13
N ARG A 145 -6.74 1.56 8.82
CA ARG A 145 -7.03 2.62 7.87
C ARG A 145 -5.82 2.71 6.94
N ALA A 146 -6.08 2.69 5.65
CA ALA A 146 -5.00 2.60 4.66
C ALA A 146 -3.95 3.72 4.84
N GLN A 147 -4.38 4.94 5.14
CA GLN A 147 -3.44 6.06 5.37
C GLN A 147 -2.55 5.83 6.59
N GLY A 148 -3.08 5.32 7.69
CA GLY A 148 -2.33 5.06 8.92
C GLY A 148 -1.34 3.90 8.77
N ASP A 149 -1.79 2.81 8.18
CA ASP A 149 -0.98 1.61 7.97
C ASP A 149 0.10 1.85 6.90
N ALA A 150 -0.20 2.59 5.81
CA ALA A 150 0.80 3.02 4.83
C ALA A 150 1.85 3.96 5.44
N ALA A 151 1.46 4.95 6.27
CA ALA A 151 2.39 5.85 6.94
C ALA A 151 3.34 5.09 7.89
N ALA A 152 2.84 4.15 8.67
CA ALA A 152 3.68 3.29 9.49
C ALA A 152 4.61 2.39 8.64
N THR A 153 4.12 1.93 7.48
CA THR A 153 4.93 1.16 6.53
C THR A 153 6.03 2.01 5.88
N VAL A 154 5.82 3.32 5.68
CA VAL A 154 6.88 4.26 5.25
C VAL A 154 8.00 4.28 6.30
N LEU A 155 7.69 4.48 7.57
CA LEU A 155 8.69 4.52 8.65
C LEU A 155 9.44 3.19 8.78
N LEU A 156 8.73 2.07 8.64
CA LEU A 156 9.34 0.75 8.59
C LEU A 156 10.27 0.62 7.39
N PHE A 157 9.84 1.04 6.20
CA PHE A 157 10.64 0.98 4.98
C PHE A 157 11.92 1.83 5.07
N GLU A 158 11.84 3.04 5.62
CA GLU A 158 13.01 3.89 5.88
C GLU A 158 14.00 3.23 6.86
N MET A 159 13.48 2.55 7.91
CA MET A 159 14.32 1.77 8.81
C MET A 159 15.00 0.62 8.05
N LEU A 160 14.28 -0.09 7.20
CA LEU A 160 14.85 -1.18 6.39
C LEU A 160 15.93 -0.68 5.43
N LEU A 161 15.74 0.50 4.80
CA LEU A 161 16.77 1.14 3.97
C LEU A 161 18.06 1.39 4.75
N ARG A 162 17.94 1.89 6.00
CA ARG A 162 19.13 2.12 6.87
C ARG A 162 19.84 0.84 7.29
N HIS A 163 19.13 -0.29 7.39
CA HIS A 163 19.69 -1.59 7.75
C HIS A 163 20.19 -2.41 6.55
N ASP A 164 19.93 -1.95 5.32
CA ASP A 164 20.27 -2.69 4.11
C ASP A 164 21.74 -2.50 3.69
N SER A 165 22.66 -3.01 4.50
CA SER A 165 24.09 -3.06 4.15
C SER A 165 24.43 -4.05 3.03
N GLN A 166 23.49 -4.93 2.67
CA GLN A 166 23.68 -5.99 1.69
C GLN A 166 23.08 -5.68 0.31
N GLY A 167 22.40 -4.55 0.16
CA GLY A 167 21.74 -4.17 -1.09
C GLY A 167 20.56 -5.09 -1.47
N LEU A 168 19.81 -5.59 -0.50
CA LEU A 168 18.67 -6.48 -0.73
C LEU A 168 17.43 -5.72 -1.24
N ILE A 169 17.37 -4.41 -0.97
CA ILE A 169 16.31 -3.53 -1.46
C ILE A 169 16.70 -3.03 -2.85
N PRO A 170 15.97 -3.43 -3.89
CA PRO A 170 16.31 -3.04 -5.25
C PRO A 170 16.14 -1.52 -5.44
N HIS A 171 17.08 -0.89 -6.11
CA HIS A 171 17.01 0.50 -6.53
C HIS A 171 16.58 0.58 -8.00
N ILE A 172 15.69 1.51 -8.33
CA ILE A 172 15.45 1.92 -9.71
C ILE A 172 16.20 3.25 -9.89
N THR A 173 17.30 3.21 -10.62
CA THR A 173 17.94 4.44 -11.09
C THR A 173 17.00 5.10 -12.09
N PRO A 174 16.65 6.38 -11.93
CA PRO A 174 15.90 7.09 -12.95
C PRO A 174 16.66 6.96 -14.28
N GLN A 175 16.03 6.35 -15.29
CA GLN A 175 16.58 6.47 -16.63
C GLN A 175 16.53 7.95 -16.98
N ASN A 176 17.70 8.56 -17.24
CA ASN A 176 17.76 9.88 -17.83
C ASN A 176 16.87 9.86 -19.07
N LYS A 177 15.74 10.55 -19.03
CA LYS A 177 15.01 10.91 -20.23
C LYS A 177 15.94 11.80 -21.03
N GLN A 178 16.75 11.19 -21.89
CA GLN A 178 17.43 11.97 -22.95
C GLN A 178 16.30 12.57 -23.79
N ALA A 179 16.23 13.89 -23.73
CA ALA A 179 15.40 14.68 -24.61
C ALA A 179 15.74 14.34 -26.05
N HIS A 180 14.73 13.97 -26.80
CA HIS A 180 14.72 14.07 -28.25
C HIS A 180 13.66 15.09 -28.64
#